data_d9a198edbf1f69bd1d53a62e4fd46028
#
_entry.id   d9a198edbf1f69bd1d53a62e4fd46028
#
_cell.length_a   1.000
_cell.length_b   1.000
_cell.length_c   1.000
_cell.angle_alpha   90.00
_cell.angle_beta   90.00
_cell.angle_gamma   90.00
#
_symmetry.space_group_name_H-M   'P 1'
#
loop_
_entity.id
_entity.type
_entity.pdbx_description
1 polymer ?
#
loop_
_entity_poly.entity_id
_entity_poly.type
_entity_poly.pdbx_seq_one_letter_code
_entity_poly.pdbx_strand_id
1 'polypeptide(L)'
;IIIFRLGCSVVVPFLDTSIVSDWMSQKATNGNFLEYLDILTGGALSQATIFSLSITPYINASIIMQLLTYALPPLEEGQKVLNKITAAVALALAVFMSVAYYLTLKNSMNAVKTYDSTAANVFVGIIIVLCFIAGTCIVVWMGNRINDNGIGNGISIILFAGILARIPSMVSGMKDGIQRWSAINAGTLTAETLTSAGYTEAQAQAYLNGALAPWSIALLVIGM
;
A
#
# COMPACT_ATOMS: atom_id res chain seq x y z
N ILE A 1 16.81 2.22 3.47
CA ILE A 1 16.05 2.23 2.20
C ILE A 1 16.13 0.84 1.54
N ILE A 2 17.33 0.28 1.35
CA ILE A 2 17.50 -1.05 0.70
C ILE A 2 16.73 -2.15 1.43
N ILE A 3 16.85 -2.24 2.76
CA ILE A 3 16.14 -3.24 3.57
C ILE A 3 14.62 -3.08 3.44
N PHE A 4 14.13 -1.84 3.43
CA PHE A 4 12.71 -1.56 3.22
C PHE A 4 12.23 -2.04 1.84
N ARG A 5 13.00 -1.77 0.79
CA ARG A 5 12.68 -2.23 -0.57
C ARG A 5 12.70 -3.75 -0.70
N LEU A 6 13.67 -4.41 -0.08
CA LEU A 6 13.69 -5.89 -0.03
C LEU A 6 12.45 -6.44 0.66
N GLY A 7 12.04 -5.85 1.78
CA GLY A 7 10.82 -6.27 2.48
C GLY A 7 9.53 -6.05 1.67
N CYS A 8 9.48 -4.99 0.84
CA CYS A 8 8.37 -4.77 -0.10
C CYS A 8 8.33 -5.79 -1.25
N SER A 9 9.39 -6.56 -1.47
CA SER A 9 9.44 -7.63 -2.48
C SER A 9 9.16 -9.02 -1.91
N VAL A 10 9.14 -9.16 -0.58
CA VAL A 10 8.86 -10.45 0.09
C VAL A 10 7.36 -10.62 0.26
N VAL A 11 6.78 -11.51 -0.52
CA VAL A 11 5.36 -11.85 -0.48
C VAL A 11 5.05 -12.71 0.73
N VAL A 12 3.89 -12.48 1.36
CA VAL A 12 3.41 -13.32 2.48
C VAL A 12 3.05 -14.70 1.94
N PRO A 13 3.52 -15.79 2.58
CA PRO A 13 3.21 -17.14 2.14
C PRO A 13 1.69 -17.42 2.22
N PHE A 14 1.22 -18.36 1.41
CA PHE A 14 -0.18 -18.79 1.33
C PHE A 14 -1.18 -17.75 0.81
N LEU A 15 -0.73 -16.61 0.29
CA LEU A 15 -1.55 -15.62 -0.38
C LEU A 15 -1.39 -15.73 -1.90
N ASP A 16 -2.49 -15.52 -2.60
CA ASP A 16 -2.50 -15.37 -4.05
C ASP A 16 -2.46 -13.88 -4.42
N THR A 17 -1.28 -13.45 -4.86
CA THR A 17 -1.03 -12.03 -5.16
C THR A 17 -1.78 -11.54 -6.39
N SER A 18 -2.11 -12.43 -7.34
CA SER A 18 -2.87 -12.06 -8.53
C SER A 18 -4.28 -11.62 -8.15
N ILE A 19 -4.95 -12.36 -7.26
CA ILE A 19 -6.29 -12.02 -6.78
C ILE A 19 -6.28 -10.69 -6.03
N VAL A 20 -5.25 -10.44 -5.20
CA VAL A 20 -5.12 -9.18 -4.46
C VAL A 20 -4.91 -8.01 -5.42
N SER A 21 -4.01 -8.14 -6.40
CA SER A 21 -3.74 -7.09 -7.38
C SER A 21 -4.95 -6.78 -8.27
N ASP A 22 -5.69 -7.81 -8.70
CA ASP A 22 -6.88 -7.65 -9.51
C ASP A 22 -8.02 -6.97 -8.73
N TRP A 23 -8.22 -7.36 -7.47
CA TRP A 23 -9.20 -6.73 -6.59
C TRP A 23 -8.86 -5.26 -6.31
N MET A 24 -7.58 -4.96 -6.07
CA MET A 24 -7.10 -3.59 -5.90
C MET A 24 -7.32 -2.76 -7.17
N SER A 25 -7.02 -3.30 -8.34
CA SER A 25 -7.21 -2.63 -9.64
C SER A 25 -8.68 -2.33 -9.92
N GLN A 26 -9.60 -3.26 -9.61
CA GLN A 26 -11.04 -3.03 -9.76
C GLN A 26 -11.58 -1.97 -8.81
N LYS A 27 -11.03 -1.87 -7.60
CA LYS A 27 -11.42 -0.86 -6.61
C LYS A 27 -10.77 0.50 -6.85
N ALA A 28 -9.60 0.55 -7.47
CA ALA A 28 -8.88 1.79 -7.79
C ALA A 28 -9.66 2.71 -8.74
N THR A 29 -10.53 2.15 -9.60
CA THR A 29 -11.37 2.91 -10.54
C THR A 29 -12.31 3.93 -9.83
N ASN A 30 -12.51 3.81 -8.53
CA ASN A 30 -13.41 4.66 -7.75
C ASN A 30 -12.68 5.64 -6.80
N GLY A 31 -11.36 5.86 -6.93
CA GLY A 31 -10.60 6.81 -6.10
C GLY A 31 -10.59 6.43 -4.60
N ASN A 32 -10.49 5.15 -4.29
CA ASN A 32 -10.62 4.66 -2.93
C ASN A 32 -9.36 4.93 -2.09
N PHE A 33 -9.56 5.14 -0.79
CA PHE A 33 -8.52 5.31 0.23
C PHE A 33 -7.42 4.23 0.18
N LEU A 34 -7.76 3.00 -0.23
CA LEU A 34 -6.83 1.89 -0.38
C LEU A 34 -5.76 2.14 -1.46
N GLU A 35 -6.09 2.86 -2.53
CA GLU A 35 -5.13 3.24 -3.56
C GLU A 35 -4.07 4.21 -3.01
N TYR A 36 -4.48 5.19 -2.22
CA TYR A 36 -3.55 6.10 -1.57
C TYR A 36 -2.63 5.36 -0.59
N LEU A 37 -3.17 4.40 0.17
CA LEU A 37 -2.35 3.56 1.05
C LEU A 37 -1.35 2.72 0.26
N ASP A 38 -1.75 2.17 -0.89
CA ASP A 38 -0.85 1.39 -1.73
C ASP A 38 0.29 2.26 -2.31
N ILE A 39 -0.01 3.50 -2.70
CA ILE A 39 1.01 4.47 -3.12
C ILE A 39 1.97 4.78 -1.97
N LEU A 40 1.48 5.06 -0.76
CA LEU A 40 2.30 5.36 0.42
C LEU A 40 3.20 4.18 0.83
N THR A 41 2.71 2.95 0.68
CA THR A 41 3.48 1.74 0.98
C THR A 41 4.42 1.31 -0.16
N GLY A 42 4.48 2.07 -1.26
CA GLY A 42 5.33 1.78 -2.40
C GLY A 42 4.88 0.55 -3.20
N GLY A 43 3.59 0.21 -3.19
CA GLY A 43 3.03 -0.95 -3.88
C GLY A 43 3.04 -2.24 -3.06
N ALA A 44 3.40 -2.16 -1.79
CA ALA A 44 3.46 -3.32 -0.92
C ALA A 44 2.06 -3.92 -0.64
N LEU A 45 1.03 -3.08 -0.62
CA LEU A 45 -0.34 -3.51 -0.33
C LEU A 45 -0.92 -4.33 -1.48
N SER A 46 -0.78 -3.88 -2.72
CA SER A 46 -1.26 -4.59 -3.92
C SER A 46 -0.53 -5.92 -4.16
N GLN A 47 0.72 -6.03 -3.72
CA GLN A 47 1.50 -7.25 -3.82
C GLN A 47 1.37 -8.16 -2.59
N ALA A 48 0.55 -7.81 -1.59
CA ALA A 48 0.38 -8.55 -0.33
C ALA A 48 1.72 -8.96 0.31
N THR A 49 2.67 -8.03 0.36
CA THR A 49 4.00 -8.26 0.94
C THR A 49 3.98 -8.13 2.46
N ILE A 50 5.05 -8.57 3.11
CA ILE A 50 5.20 -8.49 4.57
C ILE A 50 5.06 -7.03 5.06
N PHE A 51 5.44 -6.05 4.23
CA PHE A 51 5.35 -4.63 4.57
C PHE A 51 4.06 -3.94 4.11
N SER A 52 3.06 -4.67 3.62
CA SER A 52 1.80 -4.07 3.15
C SER A 52 1.06 -3.27 4.22
N LEU A 53 1.06 -3.72 5.47
CA LEU A 53 0.44 -3.03 6.60
C LEU A 53 1.41 -2.20 7.45
N SER A 54 2.71 -2.40 7.30
CA SER A 54 3.75 -2.04 8.27
C SER A 54 3.81 -0.55 8.63
N ILE A 55 3.50 0.35 7.72
CA ILE A 55 3.60 1.80 7.92
C ILE A 55 2.32 2.36 8.56
N THR A 56 1.15 1.84 8.16
CA THR A 56 -0.15 2.37 8.59
C THR A 56 -0.37 2.35 10.11
N PRO A 57 -0.13 1.24 10.84
CA PRO A 57 -0.29 1.22 12.29
C PRO A 57 0.63 2.22 13.00
N TYR A 58 1.83 2.41 12.48
CA TYR A 58 2.78 3.34 13.08
C TYR A 58 2.39 4.81 12.84
N ILE A 59 1.92 5.17 11.65
CA ILE A 59 1.43 6.54 11.37
C ILE A 59 0.25 6.85 12.31
N ASN A 60 -0.72 5.93 12.42
CA ASN A 60 -1.87 6.11 13.29
C ASN A 60 -1.47 6.24 14.75
N ALA A 61 -0.55 5.39 15.23
CA ALA A 61 -0.01 5.49 16.58
C ALA A 61 0.70 6.83 16.83
N SER A 62 1.50 7.29 15.87
CA SER A 62 2.21 8.55 15.96
C SER A 62 1.25 9.75 16.03
N ILE A 63 0.19 9.76 15.23
CA ILE A 63 -0.84 10.80 15.26
C ILE A 63 -1.58 10.78 16.60
N ILE A 64 -2.00 9.61 17.09
CA ILE A 64 -2.68 9.47 18.37
C ILE A 64 -1.80 10.00 19.51
N MET A 65 -0.51 9.63 19.51
CA MET A 65 0.43 10.07 20.52
C MET A 65 0.72 11.57 20.44
N GLN A 66 0.81 12.16 19.26
CA GLN A 66 0.94 13.61 19.10
C GLN A 66 -0.28 14.33 19.67
N LEU A 67 -1.49 13.89 19.36
CA LEU A 67 -2.72 14.47 19.92
C LEU A 67 -2.77 14.31 21.44
N LEU A 68 -2.34 13.16 21.97
CA LEU A 68 -2.30 12.91 23.40
C LEU A 68 -1.27 13.80 24.11
N THR A 69 -0.14 14.09 23.47
CA THR A 69 0.89 15.00 24.01
C THR A 69 0.35 16.42 24.13
N TYR A 70 -0.43 16.89 23.15
CA TYR A 70 -1.09 18.20 23.25
C TYR A 70 -2.15 18.26 24.33
N ALA A 71 -2.84 17.14 24.61
CA ALA A 71 -3.86 17.06 25.66
C ALA A 71 -3.28 16.95 27.07
N LEU A 72 -2.07 16.39 27.21
CA LEU A 72 -1.39 16.13 28.48
C LEU A 72 0.02 16.75 28.51
N PRO A 73 0.17 18.04 28.87
CA PRO A 73 1.46 18.75 28.89
C PRO A 73 2.61 18.05 29.64
N PRO A 74 2.36 17.28 30.76
CA PRO A 74 3.46 16.60 31.47
C PRO A 74 4.20 15.54 30.67
N LEU A 75 3.70 15.12 29.50
CA LEU A 75 4.34 14.13 28.64
C LEU A 75 5.41 14.72 27.72
N GLU A 76 5.52 16.05 27.63
CA GLU A 76 6.53 16.74 26.78
C GLU A 76 7.97 16.53 27.26
N GLU A 77 8.19 16.36 28.55
CA GLU A 77 9.54 16.24 29.15
C GLU A 77 10.24 14.91 28.88
N GLY A 78 9.54 13.92 28.33
CA GLY A 78 10.04 12.56 28.16
C GLY A 78 10.04 12.03 26.73
N GLN A 79 10.65 12.71 25.75
CA GLN A 79 10.63 12.25 24.33
C GLN A 79 11.06 10.78 24.15
N LYS A 80 12.02 10.29 24.95
CA LYS A 80 12.43 8.87 24.91
C LYS A 80 11.35 7.92 25.40
N VAL A 81 10.58 8.34 26.42
CA VAL A 81 9.46 7.56 26.94
C VAL A 81 8.30 7.60 25.95
N LEU A 82 8.04 8.76 25.37
CA LEU A 82 7.01 8.95 24.34
C LEU A 82 7.25 8.03 23.13
N ASN A 83 8.50 7.93 22.64
CA ASN A 83 8.84 7.05 21.53
C ASN A 83 8.60 5.56 21.86
N LYS A 84 8.89 5.14 23.10
CA LYS A 84 8.63 3.75 23.55
C LYS A 84 7.12 3.47 23.63
N ILE A 85 6.34 4.40 24.17
CA ILE A 85 4.88 4.27 24.27
C ILE A 85 4.28 4.25 22.86
N THR A 86 4.72 5.13 21.96
CA THR A 86 4.30 5.15 20.54
C THR A 86 4.58 3.81 19.87
N ALA A 87 5.74 3.21 20.08
CA ALA A 87 6.07 1.89 19.54
C ALA A 87 5.16 0.78 20.11
N ALA A 88 4.84 0.81 21.41
CA ALA A 88 3.95 -0.15 22.02
C ALA A 88 2.51 -0.02 21.49
N VAL A 89 2.00 1.22 21.35
CA VAL A 89 0.68 1.50 20.75
C VAL A 89 0.66 1.07 19.28
N ALA A 90 1.73 1.33 18.52
CA ALA A 90 1.86 0.90 17.14
C ALA A 90 1.78 -0.63 17.01
N LEU A 91 2.44 -1.37 17.90
CA LEU A 91 2.37 -2.83 17.91
C LEU A 91 0.97 -3.35 18.25
N ALA A 92 0.29 -2.75 19.23
CA ALA A 92 -1.08 -3.12 19.56
C ALA A 92 -2.03 -2.88 18.38
N LEU A 93 -1.92 -1.71 17.71
CA LEU A 93 -2.67 -1.41 16.50
C LEU A 93 -2.30 -2.33 15.34
N ALA A 94 -1.02 -2.74 15.22
CA ALA A 94 -0.57 -3.68 14.20
C ALA A 94 -1.25 -5.04 14.35
N VAL A 95 -1.37 -5.56 15.56
CA VAL A 95 -2.08 -6.82 15.84
C VAL A 95 -3.54 -6.71 15.40
N PHE A 96 -4.23 -5.64 15.83
CA PHE A 96 -5.63 -5.41 15.47
C PHE A 96 -5.82 -5.29 13.96
N MET A 97 -5.01 -4.47 13.29
CA MET A 97 -5.10 -4.27 11.85
C MET A 97 -4.70 -5.51 11.05
N SER A 98 -3.73 -6.30 11.53
CA SER A 98 -3.33 -7.56 10.88
C SER A 98 -4.45 -8.57 10.87
N VAL A 99 -5.18 -8.71 11.98
CA VAL A 99 -6.35 -9.58 12.06
C VAL A 99 -7.47 -9.08 11.14
N ALA A 100 -7.77 -7.80 11.17
CA ALA A 100 -8.79 -7.20 10.31
C ALA A 100 -8.45 -7.38 8.81
N TYR A 101 -7.18 -7.19 8.44
CA TYR A 101 -6.73 -7.38 7.06
C TYR A 101 -6.78 -8.84 6.63
N TYR A 102 -6.39 -9.77 7.51
CA TYR A 102 -6.54 -11.21 7.26
C TYR A 102 -8.01 -11.59 6.99
N LEU A 103 -8.95 -11.07 7.80
CA LEU A 103 -10.38 -11.31 7.58
C LEU A 103 -10.85 -10.75 6.23
N THR A 104 -10.34 -9.59 5.82
CA THR A 104 -10.64 -9.01 4.50
C THR A 104 -10.09 -9.87 3.37
N LEU A 105 -8.83 -10.32 3.47
CA LEU A 105 -8.20 -11.22 2.49
C LEU A 105 -8.97 -12.53 2.34
N LYS A 106 -9.46 -13.08 3.46
CA LYS A 106 -10.21 -14.34 3.46
C LYS A 106 -11.65 -14.18 2.96
N ASN A 107 -12.40 -13.21 3.48
CA ASN A 107 -13.84 -13.12 3.26
C ASN A 107 -14.22 -12.28 2.03
N SER A 108 -13.44 -11.21 1.73
CA SER A 108 -13.78 -10.30 0.65
C SER A 108 -13.03 -10.58 -0.64
N MET A 109 -11.79 -11.05 -0.54
CA MET A 109 -10.96 -11.29 -1.71
C MET A 109 -10.82 -12.78 -2.06
N ASN A 110 -11.10 -13.70 -1.13
CA ASN A 110 -10.80 -15.13 -1.26
C ASN A 110 -9.35 -15.41 -1.72
N ALA A 111 -8.42 -14.54 -1.32
CA ALA A 111 -7.03 -14.59 -1.73
C ALA A 111 -6.16 -15.51 -0.87
N VAL A 112 -6.72 -16.11 0.18
CA VAL A 112 -6.05 -17.04 1.07
C VAL A 112 -6.26 -18.46 0.55
N LYS A 113 -5.17 -19.20 0.36
CA LYS A 113 -5.25 -20.63 -0.02
C LYS A 113 -5.95 -21.42 1.08
N THR A 114 -7.07 -22.06 0.73
CA THR A 114 -7.86 -22.90 1.63
C THR A 114 -7.48 -24.37 1.47
N TYR A 115 -7.45 -25.07 2.58
CA TYR A 115 -7.17 -26.51 2.66
C TYR A 115 -8.39 -27.24 3.20
N ASP A 116 -8.50 -28.54 2.92
CA ASP A 116 -9.63 -29.37 3.36
C ASP A 116 -9.72 -29.53 4.89
N SER A 117 -8.61 -29.30 5.61
CA SER A 117 -8.56 -29.38 7.07
C SER A 117 -8.79 -28.02 7.72
N THR A 118 -9.77 -27.95 8.64
CA THR A 118 -10.03 -26.73 9.44
C THR A 118 -8.80 -26.29 10.25
N ALA A 119 -8.04 -27.28 10.80
CA ALA A 119 -6.83 -26.99 11.55
C ALA A 119 -5.74 -26.35 10.67
N ALA A 120 -5.58 -26.82 9.42
CA ALA A 120 -4.63 -26.22 8.48
C ALA A 120 -5.02 -24.78 8.13
N ASN A 121 -6.30 -24.48 7.94
CA ASN A 121 -6.77 -23.12 7.64
C ASN A 121 -6.53 -22.15 8.81
N VAL A 122 -6.70 -22.59 10.05
CA VAL A 122 -6.37 -21.79 11.25
C VAL A 122 -4.87 -21.53 11.33
N PHE A 123 -4.05 -22.55 11.09
CA PHE A 123 -2.59 -22.45 11.10
C PHE A 123 -2.08 -21.45 10.03
N VAL A 124 -2.60 -21.53 8.81
CA VAL A 124 -2.31 -20.57 7.73
C VAL A 124 -2.69 -19.15 8.14
N GLY A 125 -3.86 -18.95 8.76
CA GLY A 125 -4.28 -17.65 9.27
C GLY A 125 -3.33 -17.08 10.31
N ILE A 126 -2.87 -17.90 11.25
CA ILE A 126 -1.90 -17.49 12.27
C ILE A 126 -0.57 -17.09 11.62
N ILE A 127 -0.06 -17.83 10.65
CA ILE A 127 1.18 -17.51 9.94
C ILE A 127 1.05 -16.17 9.21
N ILE A 128 -0.03 -15.94 8.49
CA ILE A 128 -0.26 -14.68 7.76
C ILE A 128 -0.27 -13.48 8.72
N VAL A 129 -1.01 -13.57 9.83
CA VAL A 129 -1.08 -12.51 10.85
C VAL A 129 0.28 -12.26 11.47
N LEU A 130 1.03 -13.31 11.82
CA LEU A 130 2.38 -13.18 12.36
C LEU A 130 3.36 -12.53 11.36
N CYS A 131 3.25 -12.84 10.07
CA CYS A 131 4.07 -12.19 9.03
C CYS A 131 3.81 -10.67 8.97
N PHE A 132 2.55 -10.23 9.04
CA PHE A 132 2.23 -8.81 9.04
C PHE A 132 2.71 -8.09 10.32
N ILE A 133 2.56 -8.73 11.48
CA ILE A 133 3.08 -8.20 12.75
C ILE A 133 4.60 -8.09 12.69
N ALA A 134 5.30 -9.12 12.22
CA ALA A 134 6.75 -9.12 12.06
C ALA A 134 7.21 -7.99 11.12
N GLY A 135 6.51 -7.77 10.00
CA GLY A 135 6.77 -6.67 9.09
C GLY A 135 6.65 -5.31 9.78
N THR A 136 5.60 -5.10 10.57
CA THR A 136 5.41 -3.86 11.35
C THR A 136 6.52 -3.69 12.39
N CYS A 137 6.92 -4.74 13.12
CA CYS A 137 8.02 -4.68 14.08
C CYS A 137 9.33 -4.23 13.42
N ILE A 138 9.66 -4.77 12.24
CA ILE A 138 10.86 -4.40 11.49
C ILE A 138 10.82 -2.92 11.08
N VAL A 139 9.67 -2.44 10.58
CA VAL A 139 9.55 -1.03 10.15
C VAL A 139 9.59 -0.07 11.33
N VAL A 140 8.93 -0.40 12.45
CA VAL A 140 9.01 0.40 13.69
C VAL A 140 10.45 0.45 14.22
N TRP A 141 11.14 -0.69 14.24
CA TRP A 141 12.54 -0.75 14.63
C TRP A 141 13.42 0.09 13.71
N MET A 142 13.22 0.00 12.40
CA MET A 142 13.94 0.79 11.41
C MET A 142 13.70 2.29 11.58
N GLY A 143 12.43 2.70 11.78
CA GLY A 143 12.05 4.10 12.01
C GLY A 143 12.72 4.67 13.26
N ASN A 144 12.68 3.94 14.37
CA ASN A 144 13.34 4.33 15.61
C ASN A 144 14.86 4.42 15.44
N ARG A 145 15.46 3.48 14.72
CA ARG A 145 16.91 3.49 14.48
C ARG A 145 17.37 4.68 13.65
N ILE A 146 16.55 5.13 12.70
CA ILE A 146 16.81 6.34 11.90
C ILE A 146 16.68 7.59 12.79
N ASN A 147 15.66 7.64 13.65
CA ASN A 147 15.47 8.74 14.61
C ASN A 147 16.66 8.87 15.57
N ASP A 148 17.16 7.76 16.10
CA ASP A 148 18.28 7.74 17.06
C ASP A 148 19.60 8.20 16.43
N ASN A 149 19.80 7.96 15.14
CA ASN A 149 21.03 8.31 14.42
C ASN A 149 20.99 9.70 13.77
N GLY A 150 19.94 10.50 14.01
CA GLY A 150 19.96 11.94 13.76
C GLY A 150 19.70 12.41 12.32
N ILE A 151 19.11 11.60 11.46
CA ILE A 151 18.76 11.99 10.06
C ILE A 151 17.30 12.49 9.96
N GLY A 152 16.76 13.11 11.01
CA GLY A 152 15.38 13.63 11.02
C GLY A 152 14.33 12.56 11.38
N ASN A 153 13.10 12.71 10.90
CA ASN A 153 12.02 11.78 11.22
C ASN A 153 12.12 10.51 10.37
N GLY A 154 12.44 9.37 11.02
CA GLY A 154 12.66 8.08 10.34
C GLY A 154 11.47 7.59 9.53
N ILE A 155 10.25 7.88 9.96
CA ILE A 155 9.04 7.49 9.22
C ILE A 155 8.88 8.30 7.95
N SER A 156 9.11 9.60 8.03
CA SER A 156 9.07 10.47 6.84
C SER A 156 10.07 10.00 5.78
N ILE A 157 11.25 9.53 6.21
CA ILE A 157 12.27 8.97 5.31
C ILE A 157 11.78 7.65 4.69
N ILE A 158 11.13 6.77 5.47
CA ILE A 158 10.61 5.50 4.96
C ILE A 158 9.46 5.75 3.98
N LEU A 159 8.52 6.66 4.31
CA LEU A 159 7.44 7.06 3.41
C LEU A 159 7.98 7.67 2.11
N PHE A 160 8.92 8.58 2.21
CA PHE A 160 9.57 9.19 1.06
C PHE A 160 10.24 8.15 0.16
N ALA A 161 10.94 7.18 0.76
CA ALA A 161 11.52 6.07 0.02
C ALA A 161 10.47 5.18 -0.67
N GLY A 162 9.30 4.97 -0.04
CA GLY A 162 8.17 4.26 -0.62
C GLY A 162 7.62 4.98 -1.85
N ILE A 163 7.40 6.29 -1.76
CA ILE A 163 6.90 7.12 -2.86
C ILE A 163 7.92 7.18 -4.02
N LEU A 164 9.19 7.45 -3.71
CA LEU A 164 10.26 7.46 -4.72
C LEU A 164 10.37 6.13 -5.49
N ALA A 165 10.13 5.04 -4.80
CA ALA A 165 10.16 3.72 -5.40
C ALA A 165 9.08 3.51 -6.48
N ARG A 166 7.99 4.26 -6.43
CA ARG A 166 6.90 4.22 -7.39
C ARG A 166 7.08 5.14 -8.59
N ILE A 167 8.01 6.08 -8.55
CA ILE A 167 8.24 7.02 -9.67
C ILE A 167 8.44 6.29 -11.01
N PRO A 168 9.25 5.21 -11.12
CA PRO A 168 9.40 4.50 -12.40
C PRO A 168 8.10 3.92 -12.92
N SER A 169 7.25 3.35 -12.05
CA SER A 169 5.95 2.80 -12.45
C SER A 169 4.94 3.88 -12.79
N MET A 170 4.98 5.04 -12.12
CA MET A 170 4.16 6.19 -12.47
C MET A 170 4.55 6.74 -13.86
N VAL A 171 5.84 6.86 -14.14
CA VAL A 171 6.33 7.31 -15.46
C VAL A 171 5.93 6.34 -16.56
N SER A 172 6.02 5.02 -16.34
CA SER A 172 5.56 4.03 -17.32
C SER A 172 4.04 4.11 -17.53
N GLY A 173 3.25 4.23 -16.47
CA GLY A 173 1.80 4.42 -16.57
C GLY A 173 1.41 5.70 -17.33
N MET A 174 2.15 6.80 -17.14
CA MET A 174 1.96 8.03 -17.92
C MET A 174 2.26 7.82 -19.40
N LYS A 175 3.35 7.11 -19.74
CA LYS A 175 3.67 6.78 -21.13
C LYS A 175 2.56 5.93 -21.77
N ASP A 176 2.08 4.91 -21.07
CA ASP A 176 0.99 4.06 -21.54
C ASP A 176 -0.30 4.86 -21.73
N GLY A 177 -0.60 5.81 -20.82
CA GLY A 177 -1.73 6.73 -20.94
C GLY A 177 -1.65 7.64 -22.17
N ILE A 178 -0.46 8.17 -22.46
CA ILE A 178 -0.21 9.00 -23.68
C ILE A 178 -0.35 8.16 -24.95
N GLN A 179 0.19 6.94 -24.95
CA GLN A 179 0.08 6.03 -26.10
C GLN A 179 -1.38 5.67 -26.38
N ARG A 180 -2.17 5.37 -25.36
CA ARG A 180 -3.63 5.16 -25.49
C ARG A 180 -4.33 6.37 -26.07
N TRP A 181 -4.04 7.56 -25.56
CA TRP A 181 -4.60 8.81 -26.08
C TRP A 181 -4.25 9.03 -27.55
N SER A 182 -2.99 8.81 -27.94
CA SER A 182 -2.57 8.92 -29.34
C SER A 182 -3.26 7.90 -30.25
N ALA A 183 -3.45 6.67 -29.78
CA ALA A 183 -4.14 5.61 -30.51
C ALA A 183 -5.65 5.88 -30.68
N ILE A 184 -6.30 6.48 -29.66
CA ILE A 184 -7.69 6.93 -29.74
C ILE A 184 -7.82 8.06 -30.78
N ASN A 185 -6.96 9.06 -30.74
CA ASN A 185 -6.99 10.17 -31.69
C ASN A 185 -6.65 9.73 -33.14
N ALA A 186 -5.85 8.68 -33.30
CA ALA A 186 -5.57 8.09 -34.60
C ALA A 186 -6.69 7.17 -35.09
N GLY A 187 -7.75 6.96 -34.31
CA GLY A 187 -8.88 6.07 -34.64
C GLY A 187 -8.53 4.58 -34.63
N THR A 188 -7.34 4.22 -34.16
CA THR A 188 -6.89 2.82 -34.11
C THR A 188 -7.37 2.08 -32.87
N LEU A 189 -7.76 2.79 -31.84
CA LEU A 189 -8.24 2.27 -30.56
C LEU A 189 -9.66 2.80 -30.29
N THR A 190 -10.66 1.96 -30.54
CA THR A 190 -12.07 2.27 -30.29
C THR A 190 -12.67 1.22 -29.35
N ALA A 191 -13.84 1.51 -28.76
CA ALA A 191 -14.56 0.55 -27.92
C ALA A 191 -14.84 -0.75 -28.70
N GLU A 192 -15.16 -0.65 -30.00
CA GLU A 192 -15.47 -1.79 -30.87
C GLU A 192 -14.22 -2.67 -31.12
N THR A 193 -13.04 -2.06 -31.28
CA THR A 193 -11.80 -2.82 -31.44
C THR A 193 -11.41 -3.58 -30.17
N LEU A 194 -11.67 -3.01 -28.99
CA LEU A 194 -11.43 -3.67 -27.72
C LEU A 194 -12.45 -4.79 -27.44
N THR A 195 -13.72 -4.59 -27.75
CA THR A 195 -14.73 -5.65 -27.60
C THR A 195 -14.49 -6.80 -28.58
N SER A 196 -14.04 -6.54 -29.80
CA SER A 196 -13.62 -7.58 -30.75
C SER A 196 -12.39 -8.35 -30.27
N ALA A 197 -11.52 -7.75 -29.46
CA ALA A 197 -10.37 -8.37 -28.81
C ALA A 197 -10.71 -9.14 -27.51
N GLY A 198 -12.02 -9.25 -27.15
CA GLY A 198 -12.49 -10.04 -26.02
C GLY A 198 -12.68 -9.28 -24.70
N TYR A 199 -12.56 -7.95 -24.71
CA TYR A 199 -12.86 -7.13 -23.54
C TYR A 199 -14.39 -6.93 -23.40
N THR A 200 -14.90 -6.89 -22.17
CA THR A 200 -16.28 -6.47 -21.93
C THR A 200 -16.44 -4.97 -22.17
N GLU A 201 -17.65 -4.48 -22.48
CA GLU A 201 -17.89 -3.03 -22.72
C GLU A 201 -17.41 -2.17 -21.53
N ALA A 202 -17.65 -2.63 -20.30
CA ALA A 202 -17.20 -1.93 -19.10
C ALA A 202 -15.66 -1.87 -19.00
N GLN A 203 -14.96 -2.95 -19.36
CA GLN A 203 -13.50 -3.01 -19.39
C GLN A 203 -12.93 -2.15 -20.53
N ALA A 204 -13.56 -2.16 -21.71
CA ALA A 204 -13.17 -1.32 -22.84
C ALA A 204 -13.30 0.16 -22.51
N GLN A 205 -14.40 0.58 -21.87
CA GLN A 205 -14.59 1.96 -21.43
C GLN A 205 -13.61 2.37 -20.32
N ALA A 206 -13.35 1.51 -19.34
CA ALA A 206 -12.37 1.78 -18.31
C ALA A 206 -10.95 1.94 -18.91
N TYR A 207 -10.61 1.14 -19.90
CA TYR A 207 -9.34 1.23 -20.60
C TYR A 207 -9.19 2.53 -21.41
N LEU A 208 -10.23 2.99 -22.07
CA LEU A 208 -10.27 4.25 -22.81
C LEU A 208 -10.20 5.47 -21.87
N ASN A 209 -10.90 5.41 -20.74
CA ASN A 209 -10.89 6.47 -19.73
C ASN A 209 -9.50 6.63 -19.05
N GLY A 210 -8.65 5.62 -19.10
CA GLY A 210 -7.26 5.71 -18.66
C GLY A 210 -6.31 6.42 -19.62
N ALA A 211 -6.80 6.93 -20.76
CA ALA A 211 -6.00 7.72 -21.69
C ALA A 211 -5.69 9.11 -21.12
N LEU A 212 -4.43 9.49 -21.14
CA LEU A 212 -3.95 10.77 -20.62
C LEU A 212 -3.54 11.69 -21.78
N ALA A 213 -4.27 12.80 -21.94
CA ALA A 213 -3.88 13.81 -22.90
C ALA A 213 -2.53 14.46 -22.48
N PRO A 214 -1.59 14.74 -23.41
CA PRO A 214 -0.30 15.31 -23.05
C PRO A 214 -0.40 16.65 -22.28
N TRP A 215 -1.41 17.45 -22.56
CA TRP A 215 -1.64 18.72 -21.86
C TRP A 215 -2.12 18.54 -20.41
N SER A 216 -2.83 17.46 -20.08
CA SER A 216 -3.25 17.17 -18.70
C SER A 216 -2.06 16.81 -17.81
N ILE A 217 -1.04 16.19 -18.37
CA ILE A 217 0.22 15.91 -17.68
C ILE A 217 0.99 17.20 -17.42
N ALA A 218 1.04 18.11 -18.42
CA ALA A 218 1.65 19.41 -18.23
C ALA A 218 0.96 20.22 -17.11
N LEU A 219 -0.38 20.18 -17.02
CA LEU A 219 -1.13 20.84 -15.95
C LEU A 219 -0.85 20.20 -14.58
N LEU A 220 -0.68 18.87 -14.50
CA LEU A 220 -0.32 18.18 -13.27
C LEU A 220 1.08 18.59 -12.76
N VAL A 221 2.04 18.75 -13.68
CA VAL A 221 3.42 19.16 -13.34
C VAL A 221 3.51 20.65 -12.97
N ILE A 222 2.69 21.51 -13.59
CA ILE A 222 2.66 22.96 -13.32
C ILE A 222 1.85 23.27 -12.05
N GLY A 223 0.86 22.42 -11.73
CA GLY A 223 0.00 22.60 -10.55
C GLY A 223 0.58 22.05 -9.23
N MET A 224 1.75 21.43 -9.27
CA MET A 224 2.56 21.04 -8.11
C MET A 224 3.58 22.11 -7.76
#